data_846d6ffa32b9811b0cca80d97131754e
#
_entry.id   846d6ffa32b9811b0cca80d97131754e
#
_cell.length_a   1.000
_cell.length_b   1.000
_cell.length_c   1.000
_cell.angle_alpha   90.00
_cell.angle_beta   90.00
_cell.angle_gamma   90.00
#
_symmetry.space_group_name_H-M   'P 1'
#
loop_
_entity.id
_entity.type
_entity.pdbx_description
1 polymer ?
#
loop_
_entity_poly.entity_id
_entity_poly.type
_entity_poly.pdbx_seq_one_letter_code
_entity_poly.pdbx_strand_id
1 'polypeptide(L)'
;VFWYTMSDTYLASVRTALNAKLDEAGITYVDQDGNATQTTQTDQITTAIATGTDLLAVNIVETGADGIAQNVVDQAKAAGIPLLFFNRSVSEDVVKSYDKCCFVGTNYEQAGIMQGDMIGDYLLANYDAYDLNGDGVISYVMFKGQEDNQEAIARTKYGQENADAKLVAAGKPALKFYDESNAQKYLVDQ
;
A
#
# COMPACT_ATOMS: atom_id res chain seq x y z
N VAL A 1 1.33 15.97 -11.49
CA VAL A 1 1.08 14.64 -10.93
C VAL A 1 2.41 13.90 -10.81
N PHE A 2 2.72 13.39 -9.63
CA PHE A 2 4.00 12.73 -9.34
C PHE A 2 3.74 11.25 -9.08
N TRP A 3 4.26 10.40 -9.94
CA TRP A 3 4.14 8.95 -9.88
C TRP A 3 5.38 8.35 -9.21
N TYR A 4 5.22 7.33 -8.35
CA TYR A 4 6.39 6.66 -7.79
C TYR A 4 7.21 5.98 -8.89
N THR A 5 6.54 5.43 -9.90
CA THR A 5 7.11 4.99 -11.17
C THR A 5 6.04 4.95 -12.25
N MET A 6 6.41 5.18 -13.50
CA MET A 6 5.52 5.04 -14.66
C MET A 6 5.58 3.65 -15.30
N SER A 7 6.50 2.79 -14.87
CA SER A 7 6.66 1.43 -15.38
C SER A 7 5.67 0.42 -14.79
N ASP A 8 4.96 0.76 -13.70
CA ASP A 8 3.96 -0.09 -13.08
C ASP A 8 2.71 -0.21 -13.96
N THR A 9 2.31 -1.45 -14.29
CA THR A 9 1.19 -1.72 -15.21
C THR A 9 -0.18 -1.32 -14.64
N TYR A 10 -0.38 -1.45 -13.32
CA TYR A 10 -1.60 -1.00 -12.66
C TYR A 10 -1.67 0.54 -12.68
N LEU A 11 -0.59 1.21 -12.29
CA LEU A 11 -0.54 2.67 -12.33
C LEU A 11 -0.63 3.24 -13.74
N ALA A 12 -0.18 2.52 -14.76
CA ALA A 12 -0.40 2.94 -16.14
C ALA A 12 -1.89 3.07 -16.48
N SER A 13 -2.72 2.14 -15.99
CA SER A 13 -4.19 2.23 -16.16
C SER A 13 -4.80 3.37 -15.35
N VAL A 14 -4.35 3.58 -14.12
CA VAL A 14 -4.78 4.70 -13.27
C VAL A 14 -4.41 6.04 -13.91
N ARG A 15 -3.17 6.17 -14.41
CA ARG A 15 -2.69 7.38 -15.11
C ARG A 15 -3.54 7.69 -16.34
N THR A 16 -3.79 6.69 -17.17
CA THR A 16 -4.64 6.87 -18.35
C THR A 16 -6.03 7.38 -17.98
N ALA A 17 -6.65 6.80 -16.95
CA ALA A 17 -7.98 7.21 -16.50
C ALA A 17 -7.96 8.61 -15.84
N LEU A 18 -6.95 8.92 -15.04
CA LEU A 18 -6.81 10.23 -14.39
C LEU A 18 -6.58 11.32 -15.45
N ASN A 19 -5.66 11.10 -16.39
CA ASN A 19 -5.35 12.07 -17.44
C ASN A 19 -6.58 12.37 -18.30
N ALA A 20 -7.35 11.32 -18.68
CA ALA A 20 -8.60 11.52 -19.42
C ALA A 20 -9.61 12.40 -18.63
N LYS A 21 -9.67 12.25 -17.30
CA LYS A 21 -10.54 13.08 -16.46
C LYS A 21 -10.04 14.52 -16.29
N LEU A 22 -8.74 14.71 -16.22
CA LEU A 22 -8.13 16.04 -16.18
C LEU A 22 -8.37 16.78 -17.50
N ASP A 23 -8.20 16.09 -18.65
CA ASP A 23 -8.48 16.63 -19.98
C ASP A 23 -9.95 17.01 -20.13
N GLU A 24 -10.87 16.13 -19.71
CA GLU A 24 -12.33 16.40 -19.71
C GLU A 24 -12.68 17.64 -18.87
N ALA A 25 -11.98 17.83 -17.76
CA ALA A 25 -12.16 18.98 -16.87
C ALA A 25 -11.44 20.26 -17.33
N GLY A 26 -10.63 20.19 -18.40
CA GLY A 26 -9.83 21.32 -18.90
C GLY A 26 -8.68 21.70 -17.96
N ILE A 27 -8.20 20.77 -17.15
CA ILE A 27 -7.11 21.00 -16.20
C ILE A 27 -5.78 20.69 -16.89
N THR A 28 -4.87 21.68 -16.92
CA THR A 28 -3.50 21.48 -17.38
C THR A 28 -2.69 20.75 -16.33
N TYR A 29 -1.99 19.70 -16.72
CA TYR A 29 -1.17 18.88 -15.83
C TYR A 29 0.15 18.47 -16.48
N VAL A 30 1.11 18.09 -15.65
CA VAL A 30 2.37 17.48 -16.06
C VAL A 30 2.57 16.22 -15.24
N ASP A 31 2.78 15.09 -15.91
CA ASP A 31 3.15 13.83 -15.27
C ASP A 31 4.67 13.77 -15.04
N GLN A 32 5.08 13.44 -13.83
CA GLN A 32 6.48 13.27 -13.43
C GLN A 32 6.72 11.83 -12.97
N ASP A 33 7.75 11.20 -13.53
CA ASP A 33 8.19 9.86 -13.13
C ASP A 33 9.24 9.94 -12.03
N GLY A 34 8.91 9.45 -10.84
CA GLY A 34 9.86 9.33 -9.74
C GLY A 34 10.89 8.23 -9.95
N ASN A 35 10.68 7.36 -10.97
CA ASN A 35 11.55 6.26 -11.32
C ASN A 35 11.96 5.39 -10.11
N ALA A 36 10.99 5.13 -9.22
CA ALA A 36 11.15 4.42 -7.96
C ALA A 36 12.27 4.99 -7.05
N THR A 37 12.59 6.27 -7.19
CA THR A 37 13.67 6.94 -6.44
C THR A 37 13.11 8.17 -5.72
N GLN A 38 13.08 8.11 -4.39
CA GLN A 38 12.48 9.17 -3.58
C GLN A 38 13.19 10.53 -3.76
N THR A 39 14.52 10.54 -3.88
CA THR A 39 15.28 11.77 -4.12
C THR A 39 14.84 12.45 -5.43
N THR A 40 14.69 11.66 -6.50
CA THR A 40 14.20 12.18 -7.79
C THR A 40 12.82 12.81 -7.63
N GLN A 41 11.89 12.13 -6.96
CA GLN A 41 10.54 12.65 -6.75
C GLN A 41 10.54 13.93 -5.89
N THR A 42 11.36 13.98 -4.85
CA THR A 42 11.50 15.17 -3.99
C THR A 42 12.00 16.38 -4.79
N ASP A 43 12.99 16.20 -5.65
CA ASP A 43 13.52 17.27 -6.51
C ASP A 43 12.47 17.77 -7.53
N GLN A 44 11.69 16.84 -8.08
CA GLN A 44 10.58 17.16 -8.98
C GLN A 44 9.51 18.00 -8.28
N ILE A 45 9.11 17.61 -7.06
CA ILE A 45 8.13 18.33 -6.24
C ILE A 45 8.64 19.75 -5.91
N THR A 46 9.89 19.85 -5.45
CA THR A 46 10.52 21.14 -5.13
C THR A 46 10.55 22.04 -6.36
N THR A 47 10.88 21.51 -7.53
CA THR A 47 10.89 22.24 -8.79
C THR A 47 9.49 22.71 -9.18
N ALA A 48 8.48 21.85 -9.06
CA ALA A 48 7.10 22.20 -9.39
C ALA A 48 6.58 23.33 -8.48
N ILE A 49 6.87 23.29 -7.19
CA ILE A 49 6.53 24.37 -6.26
C ILE A 49 7.20 25.68 -6.69
N ALA A 50 8.49 25.65 -7.00
CA ALA A 50 9.26 26.82 -7.41
C ALA A 50 8.77 27.43 -8.76
N THR A 51 8.21 26.62 -9.63
CA THR A 51 7.69 27.04 -10.94
C THR A 51 6.22 27.47 -10.93
N GLY A 52 5.54 27.36 -9.79
CA GLY A 52 4.20 27.92 -9.58
C GLY A 52 3.07 26.94 -9.92
N THR A 53 3.13 25.72 -9.38
CA THR A 53 2.01 24.76 -9.49
C THR A 53 0.86 25.13 -8.54
N ASP A 54 -0.37 24.83 -8.93
CA ASP A 54 -1.58 25.12 -8.14
C ASP A 54 -2.02 23.95 -7.26
N LEU A 55 -1.61 22.71 -7.58
CA LEU A 55 -1.94 21.49 -6.86
C LEU A 55 -0.82 20.45 -7.02
N LEU A 56 -0.47 19.80 -5.95
CA LEU A 56 0.40 18.62 -5.94
C LEU A 56 -0.45 17.36 -5.79
N ALA A 57 -0.41 16.46 -6.78
CA ALA A 57 -0.97 15.12 -6.68
C ALA A 57 0.19 14.11 -6.66
N VAL A 58 0.38 13.42 -5.53
CA VAL A 58 1.60 12.65 -5.23
C VAL A 58 1.28 11.19 -4.92
N ASN A 59 1.76 10.30 -5.77
CA ASN A 59 1.91 8.88 -5.49
C ASN A 59 3.33 8.67 -4.97
N ILE A 60 3.50 8.66 -3.65
CA ILE A 60 4.82 8.76 -3.00
C ILE A 60 5.67 7.51 -3.25
N VAL A 61 6.99 7.67 -3.40
CA VAL A 61 7.91 6.53 -3.62
C VAL A 61 8.10 5.71 -2.35
N GLU A 62 8.46 6.33 -1.25
CA GLU A 62 8.70 5.64 0.02
C GLU A 62 7.55 5.88 1.00
N THR A 63 6.99 4.79 1.53
CA THR A 63 5.85 4.81 2.46
C THR A 63 6.21 4.38 3.88
N GLY A 64 7.42 3.87 4.10
CA GLY A 64 7.84 3.27 5.36
C GLY A 64 8.25 4.26 6.45
N ALA A 65 8.41 5.54 6.11
CA ALA A 65 8.81 6.57 7.04
C ALA A 65 7.97 7.84 6.88
N ASP A 66 7.22 8.21 7.91
CA ASP A 66 6.39 9.42 7.92
C ASP A 66 7.16 10.69 7.60
N GLY A 67 8.45 10.76 7.94
CA GLY A 67 9.29 11.92 7.71
C GLY A 67 9.41 12.34 6.24
N ILE A 68 9.31 11.39 5.31
CA ILE A 68 9.36 11.67 3.87
C ILE A 68 8.04 12.34 3.42
N ALA A 69 6.92 11.74 3.76
CA ALA A 69 5.62 12.30 3.45
C ALA A 69 5.40 13.65 4.17
N GLN A 70 5.87 13.76 5.43
CA GLN A 70 5.83 15.03 6.18
C GLN A 70 6.63 16.12 5.48
N ASN A 71 7.81 15.81 4.94
CA ASN A 71 8.60 16.78 4.17
C ASN A 71 7.81 17.34 2.96
N VAL A 72 7.08 16.49 2.24
CA VAL A 72 6.22 16.93 1.13
C VAL A 72 5.10 17.82 1.62
N VAL A 73 4.47 17.45 2.74
CA VAL A 73 3.42 18.27 3.39
C VAL A 73 3.98 19.64 3.80
N ASP A 74 5.15 19.68 4.42
CA ASP A 74 5.75 20.92 4.91
C ASP A 74 6.09 21.87 3.75
N GLN A 75 6.60 21.35 2.64
CA GLN A 75 6.86 22.13 1.42
C GLN A 75 5.55 22.69 0.83
N ALA A 76 4.53 21.85 0.68
CA ALA A 76 3.21 22.27 0.16
C ALA A 76 2.56 23.34 1.07
N LYS A 77 2.61 23.12 2.38
CA LYS A 77 2.09 24.02 3.40
C LYS A 77 2.80 25.39 3.39
N ALA A 78 4.13 25.38 3.31
CA ALA A 78 4.93 26.61 3.22
C ALA A 78 4.60 27.43 1.96
N ALA A 79 4.29 26.75 0.86
CA ALA A 79 3.87 27.39 -0.39
C ALA A 79 2.37 27.71 -0.46
N GLY A 80 1.56 27.23 0.50
CA GLY A 80 0.11 27.38 0.51
C GLY A 80 -0.64 26.54 -0.53
N ILE A 81 0.02 25.53 -1.12
CA ILE A 81 -0.47 24.72 -2.23
C ILE A 81 -1.23 23.51 -1.68
N PRO A 82 -2.44 23.20 -2.17
CA PRO A 82 -3.13 21.94 -1.86
C PRO A 82 -2.32 20.71 -2.25
N LEU A 83 -2.43 19.65 -1.44
CA LEU A 83 -1.72 18.40 -1.63
C LEU A 83 -2.70 17.22 -1.58
N LEU A 84 -2.63 16.38 -2.60
CA LEU A 84 -3.33 15.11 -2.67
C LEU A 84 -2.30 13.98 -2.70
N PHE A 85 -2.26 13.14 -1.67
CA PHE A 85 -1.63 11.84 -1.76
C PHE A 85 -2.60 10.82 -2.34
N PHE A 86 -2.13 9.92 -3.17
CA PHE A 86 -3.01 8.90 -3.74
C PHE A 86 -2.31 7.54 -3.90
N ASN A 87 -3.11 6.47 -3.90
CA ASN A 87 -2.74 5.07 -4.05
C ASN A 87 -1.84 4.55 -2.90
N ARG A 88 -0.57 4.94 -2.83
CA ARG A 88 0.35 4.50 -1.77
C ARG A 88 0.07 5.27 -0.48
N SER A 89 -0.16 4.54 0.61
CA SER A 89 -0.66 5.10 1.85
C SER A 89 0.37 5.99 2.56
N VAL A 90 -0.16 7.04 3.16
CA VAL A 90 0.53 7.97 4.06
C VAL A 90 -0.22 7.94 5.38
N SER A 91 0.49 8.08 6.51
CA SER A 91 -0.16 8.06 7.81
C SER A 91 -1.20 9.18 7.98
N GLU A 92 -2.25 8.89 8.73
CA GLU A 92 -3.33 9.83 8.96
C GLU A 92 -2.84 11.09 9.67
N ASP A 93 -1.86 10.97 10.58
CA ASP A 93 -1.28 12.10 11.30
C ASP A 93 -0.55 13.06 10.36
N VAL A 94 0.19 12.54 9.39
CA VAL A 94 0.85 13.36 8.35
C VAL A 94 -0.20 14.09 7.51
N VAL A 95 -1.24 13.40 7.05
CA VAL A 95 -2.32 14.02 6.26
C VAL A 95 -3.02 15.12 7.04
N LYS A 96 -3.33 14.89 8.33
CA LYS A 96 -4.00 15.84 9.20
C LYS A 96 -3.14 17.03 9.62
N SER A 97 -1.82 16.98 9.41
CA SER A 97 -0.91 18.08 9.76
C SER A 97 -1.07 19.33 8.89
N TYR A 98 -1.82 19.21 7.78
CA TYR A 98 -2.14 20.30 6.87
C TYR A 98 -3.60 20.25 6.42
N ASP A 99 -4.34 21.33 6.63
CA ASP A 99 -5.78 21.45 6.32
C ASP A 99 -6.13 21.37 4.81
N LYS A 100 -5.15 21.59 3.92
CA LYS A 100 -5.29 21.42 2.48
C LYS A 100 -4.63 20.13 1.97
N CYS A 101 -4.40 19.17 2.85
CA CYS A 101 -3.90 17.85 2.48
C CYS A 101 -5.01 16.81 2.56
N CYS A 102 -5.07 15.90 1.60
CA CYS A 102 -5.94 14.74 1.65
C CYS A 102 -5.27 13.50 1.07
N PHE A 103 -5.85 12.34 1.36
CA PHE A 103 -5.41 11.06 0.83
C PHE A 103 -6.58 10.34 0.15
N VAL A 104 -6.32 9.79 -1.05
CA VAL A 104 -7.25 8.94 -1.79
C VAL A 104 -6.57 7.61 -2.11
N GLY A 105 -7.06 6.55 -1.50
CA GLY A 105 -6.51 5.20 -1.70
C GLY A 105 -7.43 4.13 -1.13
N THR A 106 -6.95 2.88 -1.14
CA THR A 106 -7.65 1.74 -0.57
C THR A 106 -7.45 1.66 0.94
N ASN A 107 -8.40 1.06 1.63
CA ASN A 107 -8.19 0.62 3.01
C ASN A 107 -7.39 -0.70 2.97
N TYR A 108 -6.08 -0.62 3.21
CA TYR A 108 -5.17 -1.77 3.16
C TYR A 108 -5.48 -2.82 4.23
N GLU A 109 -5.97 -2.42 5.40
CA GLU A 109 -6.37 -3.36 6.45
C GLU A 109 -7.56 -4.19 6.00
N GLN A 110 -8.58 -3.56 5.41
CA GLN A 110 -9.74 -4.26 4.87
C GLN A 110 -9.34 -5.31 3.82
N ALA A 111 -8.37 -4.99 2.95
CA ALA A 111 -7.87 -5.93 1.96
C ALA A 111 -7.22 -7.16 2.61
N GLY A 112 -6.44 -6.97 3.68
CA GLY A 112 -5.86 -8.05 4.47
C GLY A 112 -6.92 -8.90 5.19
N ILE A 113 -7.90 -8.25 5.81
CA ILE A 113 -9.03 -8.91 6.48
C ILE A 113 -9.81 -9.79 5.50
N MET A 114 -10.21 -9.23 4.36
CA MET A 114 -10.94 -9.99 3.32
C MET A 114 -10.12 -11.17 2.81
N GLN A 115 -8.82 -11.01 2.63
CA GLN A 115 -7.92 -12.10 2.24
C GLN A 115 -7.91 -13.22 3.31
N GLY A 116 -7.78 -12.86 4.57
CA GLY A 116 -7.82 -13.81 5.68
C GLY A 116 -9.15 -14.54 5.79
N ASP A 117 -10.25 -13.81 5.61
CA ASP A 117 -11.60 -14.40 5.60
C ASP A 117 -11.75 -15.43 4.48
N MET A 118 -11.32 -15.10 3.26
CA MET A 118 -11.37 -16.02 2.12
C MET A 118 -10.50 -17.26 2.35
N ILE A 119 -9.31 -17.09 2.90
CA ILE A 119 -8.40 -18.21 3.23
C ILE A 119 -9.05 -19.10 4.27
N GLY A 120 -9.56 -18.53 5.36
CA GLY A 120 -10.21 -19.28 6.43
C GLY A 120 -11.42 -20.08 5.95
N ASP A 121 -12.30 -19.46 5.16
CA ASP A 121 -13.48 -20.13 4.59
C ASP A 121 -13.08 -21.27 3.66
N TYR A 122 -12.08 -21.04 2.80
CA TYR A 122 -11.60 -22.06 1.87
C TYR A 122 -10.96 -23.25 2.60
N LEU A 123 -10.12 -22.97 3.60
CA LEU A 123 -9.47 -24.01 4.39
C LEU A 123 -10.47 -24.81 5.23
N LEU A 124 -11.48 -24.18 5.81
CA LEU A 124 -12.53 -24.89 6.55
C LEU A 124 -13.30 -25.85 5.64
N ALA A 125 -13.59 -25.45 4.42
CA ALA A 125 -14.30 -26.29 3.45
C ALA A 125 -13.45 -27.47 2.95
N ASN A 126 -12.11 -27.40 3.09
CA ASN A 126 -11.18 -28.37 2.51
C ASN A 126 -10.12 -28.84 3.54
N TYR A 127 -10.41 -28.78 4.84
CA TYR A 127 -9.40 -28.91 5.90
C TYR A 127 -8.54 -30.17 5.77
N ASP A 128 -9.19 -31.33 5.62
CA ASP A 128 -8.49 -32.63 5.54
C ASP A 128 -7.60 -32.75 4.29
N ALA A 129 -7.88 -32.01 3.25
CA ALA A 129 -7.06 -32.01 2.02
C ALA A 129 -5.79 -31.17 2.17
N TYR A 130 -5.76 -30.23 3.11
CA TYR A 130 -4.62 -29.34 3.37
C TYR A 130 -3.83 -29.69 4.63
N ASP A 131 -4.35 -30.57 5.48
CA ASP A 131 -3.59 -31.24 6.53
C ASP A 131 -2.79 -32.40 5.95
N LEU A 132 -1.70 -32.08 5.22
CA LEU A 132 -0.96 -33.02 4.38
C LEU A 132 -0.24 -34.12 5.16
N ASN A 133 0.09 -33.89 6.41
CA ASN A 133 0.78 -34.85 7.28
C ASN A 133 -0.17 -35.55 8.27
N GLY A 134 -1.44 -35.12 8.33
CA GLY A 134 -2.47 -35.72 9.18
C GLY A 134 -2.30 -35.44 10.66
N ASP A 135 -1.55 -34.39 11.04
CA ASP A 135 -1.34 -34.02 12.46
C ASP A 135 -2.45 -33.13 13.02
N GLY A 136 -3.43 -32.80 12.21
CA GLY A 136 -4.56 -31.95 12.58
C GLY A 136 -4.27 -30.45 12.49
N VAL A 137 -3.11 -30.04 11.96
CA VAL A 137 -2.69 -28.64 11.84
C VAL A 137 -2.25 -28.31 10.42
N ILE A 138 -2.84 -27.29 9.83
CA ILE A 138 -2.40 -26.81 8.50
C ILE A 138 -1.18 -25.92 8.67
N SER A 139 -0.07 -26.32 8.02
CA SER A 139 1.15 -25.51 7.96
C SER A 139 1.16 -24.64 6.72
N TYR A 140 1.76 -23.43 6.81
CA TYR A 140 1.84 -22.49 5.71
C TYR A 140 3.22 -21.83 5.61
N VAL A 141 3.54 -21.28 4.43
CA VAL A 141 4.59 -20.30 4.21
C VAL A 141 3.96 -18.99 3.74
N MET A 142 4.58 -17.86 4.09
CA MET A 142 4.09 -16.53 3.72
C MET A 142 5.14 -15.80 2.90
N PHE A 143 4.76 -15.40 1.71
CA PHE A 143 5.54 -14.49 0.88
C PHE A 143 5.03 -13.08 1.08
N LYS A 144 5.91 -12.18 1.50
CA LYS A 144 5.61 -10.77 1.73
C LYS A 144 6.23 -9.93 0.62
N GLY A 145 5.57 -8.88 0.18
CA GLY A 145 6.15 -7.86 -0.68
C GLY A 145 7.18 -7.00 0.07
N GLN A 146 7.31 -5.73 -0.30
CA GLN A 146 8.23 -4.80 0.37
C GLN A 146 7.96 -4.72 1.88
N GLU A 147 9.03 -4.74 2.69
CA GLU A 147 8.93 -4.74 4.15
C GLU A 147 8.22 -3.51 4.73
N ASP A 148 8.43 -2.37 4.12
CA ASP A 148 7.90 -1.07 4.53
C ASP A 148 6.59 -0.67 3.81
N ASN A 149 6.04 -1.55 2.97
CA ASN A 149 4.78 -1.30 2.28
C ASN A 149 3.59 -1.67 3.16
N GLN A 150 2.72 -0.71 3.46
CA GLN A 150 1.56 -0.89 4.35
C GLN A 150 0.58 -1.96 3.85
N GLU A 151 0.39 -2.10 2.55
CA GLU A 151 -0.46 -3.15 1.98
C GLU A 151 0.16 -4.54 2.18
N ALA A 152 1.49 -4.67 1.99
CA ALA A 152 2.19 -5.93 2.23
C ALA A 152 2.15 -6.30 3.73
N ILE A 153 2.32 -5.33 4.62
CA ILE A 153 2.21 -5.50 6.07
C ILE A 153 0.80 -5.97 6.45
N ALA A 154 -0.23 -5.28 5.98
CA ALA A 154 -1.61 -5.61 6.30
C ALA A 154 -2.03 -6.98 5.76
N ARG A 155 -1.69 -7.31 4.51
CA ARG A 155 -2.02 -8.61 3.91
C ARG A 155 -1.31 -9.78 4.60
N THR A 156 -0.08 -9.60 5.05
CA THR A 156 0.62 -10.66 5.80
C THR A 156 0.09 -10.80 7.22
N LYS A 157 -0.26 -9.70 7.87
CA LYS A 157 -0.81 -9.70 9.24
C LYS A 157 -2.25 -10.22 9.25
N TYR A 158 -3.16 -9.46 8.68
CA TYR A 158 -4.60 -9.74 8.75
C TYR A 158 -5.00 -10.96 7.92
N GLY A 159 -4.25 -11.29 6.86
CA GLY A 159 -4.44 -12.51 6.09
C GLY A 159 -4.28 -13.76 6.94
N GLN A 160 -3.32 -13.78 7.84
CA GLN A 160 -3.14 -14.86 8.81
C GLN A 160 -4.13 -14.75 9.97
N GLU A 161 -4.17 -13.60 10.65
CA GLU A 161 -4.96 -13.42 11.87
C GLU A 161 -6.46 -13.74 11.67
N ASN A 162 -7.03 -13.29 10.54
CA ASN A 162 -8.43 -13.56 10.24
C ASN A 162 -8.69 -15.01 9.82
N ALA A 163 -7.77 -15.63 9.06
CA ALA A 163 -7.86 -17.06 8.77
C ALA A 163 -7.82 -17.88 10.06
N ASP A 164 -6.89 -17.58 10.97
CA ASP A 164 -6.78 -18.23 12.28
C ASP A 164 -8.05 -18.05 13.11
N ALA A 165 -8.59 -16.83 13.16
CA ALA A 165 -9.82 -16.55 13.89
C ALA A 165 -11.00 -17.42 13.42
N LYS A 166 -11.13 -17.61 12.09
CA LYS A 166 -12.17 -18.48 11.51
C LYS A 166 -11.95 -19.95 11.84
N LEU A 167 -10.71 -20.44 11.71
CA LEU A 167 -10.36 -21.82 12.05
C LEU A 167 -10.64 -22.11 13.51
N VAL A 168 -10.17 -21.25 14.41
CA VAL A 168 -10.35 -21.40 15.86
C VAL A 168 -11.83 -21.33 16.24
N ALA A 169 -12.61 -20.43 15.64
CA ALA A 169 -14.06 -20.35 15.87
C ALA A 169 -14.81 -21.62 15.43
N ALA A 170 -14.27 -22.37 14.46
CA ALA A 170 -14.79 -23.67 14.01
C ALA A 170 -14.20 -24.87 14.79
N GLY A 171 -13.43 -24.64 15.84
CA GLY A 171 -12.81 -25.69 16.67
C GLY A 171 -11.59 -26.35 16.03
N LYS A 172 -10.98 -25.72 15.04
CA LYS A 172 -9.73 -26.16 14.41
C LYS A 172 -8.54 -25.41 15.02
N PRO A 173 -7.32 -25.96 15.02
CA PRO A 173 -6.14 -25.22 15.37
C PRO A 173 -5.88 -24.03 14.45
N ALA A 174 -5.20 -23.00 14.97
CA ALA A 174 -4.64 -21.92 14.15
C ALA A 174 -3.60 -22.47 13.16
N LEU A 175 -3.38 -21.73 12.09
CA LEU A 175 -2.35 -22.04 11.09
C LEU A 175 -0.96 -22.02 11.74
N LYS A 176 -0.09 -22.93 11.31
CA LYS A 176 1.28 -23.01 11.78
C LYS A 176 2.26 -22.53 10.70
N PHE A 177 3.08 -21.53 11.05
CA PHE A 177 4.16 -21.13 10.13
C PHE A 177 5.18 -22.26 10.01
N TYR A 178 5.48 -22.66 8.77
CA TYR A 178 6.28 -23.86 8.50
C TYR A 178 7.70 -23.81 9.08
N ASP A 179 8.32 -22.61 9.07
CA ASP A 179 9.65 -22.41 9.61
C ASP A 179 9.63 -21.52 10.87
N GLU A 180 9.42 -22.15 12.03
CA GLU A 180 9.43 -21.45 13.32
C GLU A 180 10.84 -21.00 13.74
N SER A 181 11.90 -21.63 13.22
CA SER A 181 13.28 -21.30 13.55
C SER A 181 13.77 -20.04 12.85
N ASN A 182 13.14 -19.71 11.74
CA ASN A 182 13.40 -18.51 10.96
C ASN A 182 12.12 -17.68 10.82
N ALA A 183 11.88 -16.80 11.78
CA ALA A 183 10.71 -15.92 11.80
C ALA A 183 10.70 -14.89 10.63
N GLN A 184 11.70 -14.93 9.76
CA GLN A 184 11.69 -14.09 8.56
C GLN A 184 10.63 -14.57 7.58
N LYS A 185 9.78 -13.66 7.18
CA LYS A 185 8.87 -13.86 6.06
C LYS A 185 9.66 -13.77 4.78
N TYR A 186 9.40 -14.68 3.87
CA TYR A 186 10.07 -14.65 2.57
C TYR A 186 9.65 -13.40 1.81
N LEU A 187 10.61 -12.63 1.34
CA LEU A 187 10.40 -11.50 0.44
C LEU A 187 10.29 -12.01 -0.98
N VAL A 188 9.37 -11.45 -1.72
CA VAL A 188 9.27 -11.64 -3.17
C VAL A 188 9.78 -10.37 -3.81
N ASP A 189 10.83 -10.48 -4.61
CA ASP A 189 11.30 -9.38 -5.44
C ASP A 189 10.20 -9.01 -6.44
N GLN A 190 9.85 -7.75 -6.48
CA GLN A 190 8.84 -7.20 -7.39
C GLN A 190 9.48 -6.77 -8.71
#